data_d71afc02e879cb1b54954c94125f1ddf
#
_entry.id   d71afc02e879cb1b54954c94125f1ddf
#
_cell.length_a   1.000
_cell.length_b   1.000
_cell.length_c   1.000
_cell.angle_alpha   90.00
_cell.angle_beta   90.00
_cell.angle_gamma   90.00
#
_symmetry.space_group_name_H-M   'P 1'
#
loop_
_entity.id
_entity.type
_entity.pdbx_description
1 polymer ?
#
loop_
_entity_poly.entity_id
_entity_poly.type
_entity_poly.pdbx_seq_one_letter_code
_entity_poly.pdbx_strand_id
1 'polypeptide(L)'
;METAAMRNLNQDNITQAVLARFADTPNPRLHEIVTSLVQHLHAFAREVKLTEAEWKQGIDYLTATGRMCDDTRQEFILLSDVLGLSMLTIAMNNDKPAGCTEATVFGPFYVEGAPEYAHGDDVANGAAGEPCDVSVTVRGLDGAPVAGAVVDVWQADAGGHYDVQHPELGHAENRGRLRTGPDGALRFRSVLAEAYPIPTDGPVGQLLDATKRHPWRPAHLHFMIQAPGYERLITHVFREGDQWLDSDAVFAVRESLVAPWTRQADGRWRLDFDFVLNPLAPSPATGAAKAVAQPA
;
A
#
# COMPACT_ATOMS: atom_id res chain seq x y z
N MET A 1 -34.75 -22.35 -18.33
CA MET A 1 -33.79 -23.26 -17.64
C MET A 1 -34.46 -23.73 -16.36
N GLU A 2 -34.69 -25.01 -16.24
CA GLU A 2 -35.26 -25.63 -15.05
C GLU A 2 -34.37 -25.30 -13.85
N THR A 3 -34.89 -24.67 -12.82
CA THR A 3 -34.21 -24.45 -11.55
C THR A 3 -33.90 -25.81 -10.97
N ALA A 4 -32.65 -26.27 -11.09
CA ALA A 4 -32.19 -27.51 -10.47
C ALA A 4 -32.61 -27.50 -9.00
N ALA A 5 -33.35 -28.55 -8.59
CA ALA A 5 -33.85 -28.65 -7.22
C ALA A 5 -32.65 -28.58 -6.25
N MET A 6 -32.59 -27.52 -5.42
CA MET A 6 -31.53 -27.29 -4.44
C MET A 6 -31.62 -28.28 -3.25
N ARG A 7 -32.11 -29.46 -3.49
CA ARG A 7 -32.20 -30.56 -2.52
C ARG A 7 -31.14 -31.59 -2.88
N ASN A 8 -30.52 -32.18 -1.89
CA ASN A 8 -29.47 -33.19 -2.05
C ASN A 8 -28.17 -32.66 -2.69
N LEU A 9 -27.75 -31.45 -2.28
CA LEU A 9 -26.44 -30.90 -2.64
C LEU A 9 -25.33 -31.72 -1.97
N ASN A 10 -24.23 -31.91 -2.70
CA ASN A 10 -23.06 -32.64 -2.27
C ASN A 10 -21.78 -31.92 -2.76
N GLN A 11 -20.62 -32.48 -2.50
CA GLN A 11 -19.34 -31.89 -2.87
C GLN A 11 -19.18 -31.66 -4.38
N ASP A 12 -19.92 -32.39 -5.24
CA ASP A 12 -19.72 -32.33 -6.68
C ASP A 12 -20.60 -31.23 -7.33
N ASN A 13 -21.78 -30.95 -6.74
CA ASN A 13 -22.77 -30.05 -7.33
C ASN A 13 -22.98 -28.74 -6.58
N ILE A 14 -22.52 -28.60 -5.31
CA ILE A 14 -22.72 -27.41 -4.49
C ILE A 14 -22.17 -26.13 -5.16
N THR A 15 -21.03 -26.20 -5.84
CA THR A 15 -20.42 -25.04 -6.50
C THR A 15 -21.36 -24.45 -7.55
N GLN A 16 -21.91 -25.30 -8.43
CA GLN A 16 -22.83 -24.85 -9.47
C GLN A 16 -24.12 -24.29 -8.89
N ALA A 17 -24.64 -24.92 -7.83
CA ALA A 17 -25.82 -24.44 -7.13
C ALA A 17 -25.63 -23.04 -6.53
N VAL A 18 -24.45 -22.77 -5.93
CA VAL A 18 -24.11 -21.43 -5.38
C VAL A 18 -23.95 -20.42 -6.51
N LEU A 19 -23.23 -20.75 -7.58
CA LEU A 19 -23.02 -19.86 -8.73
C LEU A 19 -24.35 -19.46 -9.40
N ALA A 20 -25.28 -20.41 -9.55
CA ALA A 20 -26.59 -20.13 -10.09
C ALA A 20 -27.38 -19.09 -9.28
N ARG A 21 -27.09 -18.92 -7.99
CA ARG A 21 -27.72 -17.91 -7.13
C ARG A 21 -27.19 -16.49 -7.36
N PHE A 22 -26.06 -16.34 -7.99
CA PHE A 22 -25.51 -15.04 -8.35
C PHE A 22 -25.90 -14.61 -9.78
N ALA A 23 -26.61 -15.45 -10.55
CA ALA A 23 -26.95 -15.17 -11.94
C ALA A 23 -27.68 -13.83 -12.15
N ASP A 24 -28.52 -13.43 -11.20
CA ASP A 24 -29.31 -12.21 -11.24
C ASP A 24 -28.64 -11.02 -10.54
N THR A 25 -27.32 -11.08 -10.27
CA THR A 25 -26.57 -9.97 -9.66
C THR A 25 -26.58 -8.77 -10.60
N PRO A 26 -27.17 -7.61 -10.20
CA PRO A 26 -27.36 -6.48 -11.14
C PRO A 26 -26.07 -5.83 -11.60
N ASN A 27 -25.02 -5.84 -10.75
CA ASN A 27 -23.72 -5.28 -11.09
C ASN A 27 -22.84 -6.36 -11.75
N PRO A 28 -22.50 -6.24 -13.06
CA PRO A 28 -21.73 -7.26 -13.77
C PRO A 28 -20.34 -7.50 -13.17
N ARG A 29 -19.69 -6.45 -12.68
CA ARG A 29 -18.37 -6.59 -12.07
C ARG A 29 -18.44 -7.30 -10.72
N LEU A 30 -19.43 -7.00 -9.90
CA LEU A 30 -19.66 -7.74 -8.66
C LEU A 30 -19.97 -9.21 -8.95
N HIS A 31 -20.80 -9.48 -9.97
CA HIS A 31 -21.10 -10.85 -10.41
C HIS A 31 -19.83 -11.62 -10.77
N GLU A 32 -18.94 -11.02 -11.57
CA GLU A 32 -17.66 -11.60 -11.95
C GLU A 32 -16.79 -11.92 -10.72
N ILE A 33 -16.65 -10.96 -9.80
CA ILE A 33 -15.83 -11.10 -8.60
C ILE A 33 -16.35 -12.21 -7.69
N VAL A 34 -17.64 -12.21 -7.34
CA VAL A 34 -18.18 -13.22 -6.41
C VAL A 34 -18.20 -14.62 -7.02
N THR A 35 -18.43 -14.71 -8.34
CA THR A 35 -18.39 -15.98 -9.08
C THR A 35 -16.98 -16.59 -9.02
N SER A 36 -15.96 -15.79 -9.36
CA SER A 36 -14.56 -16.21 -9.30
C SER A 36 -14.15 -16.57 -7.87
N LEU A 37 -14.51 -15.74 -6.87
CA LEU A 37 -14.21 -16.00 -5.47
C LEU A 37 -14.77 -17.36 -5.01
N VAL A 38 -16.04 -17.65 -5.27
CA VAL A 38 -16.67 -18.93 -4.89
C VAL A 38 -15.97 -20.11 -5.57
N GLN A 39 -15.66 -20.00 -6.85
CA GLN A 39 -14.94 -21.04 -7.57
C GLN A 39 -13.60 -21.37 -6.92
N HIS A 40 -12.80 -20.35 -6.61
CA HIS A 40 -11.48 -20.52 -6.00
C HIS A 40 -11.57 -21.02 -4.54
N LEU A 41 -12.52 -20.51 -3.74
CA LEU A 41 -12.72 -21.00 -2.37
C LEU A 41 -13.12 -22.49 -2.34
N HIS A 42 -14.04 -22.88 -3.22
CA HIS A 42 -14.46 -24.28 -3.28
C HIS A 42 -13.37 -25.19 -3.87
N ALA A 43 -12.59 -24.70 -4.83
CA ALA A 43 -11.43 -25.42 -5.35
C ALA A 43 -10.38 -25.63 -4.25
N PHE A 44 -10.02 -24.57 -3.53
CA PHE A 44 -9.11 -24.63 -2.39
C PHE A 44 -9.58 -25.66 -1.35
N ALA A 45 -10.83 -25.59 -0.90
CA ALA A 45 -11.34 -26.51 0.12
C ALA A 45 -11.23 -27.99 -0.31
N ARG A 46 -11.48 -28.30 -1.60
CA ARG A 46 -11.33 -29.66 -2.15
C ARG A 46 -9.87 -30.08 -2.28
N GLU A 47 -9.00 -29.18 -2.75
CA GLU A 47 -7.58 -29.42 -2.97
C GLU A 47 -6.89 -29.81 -1.67
N VAL A 48 -7.09 -29.01 -0.61
CA VAL A 48 -6.49 -29.29 0.72
C VAL A 48 -7.28 -30.31 1.52
N LYS A 49 -8.44 -30.80 1.04
CA LYS A 49 -9.36 -31.70 1.77
C LYS A 49 -9.71 -31.13 3.14
N LEU A 50 -10.11 -29.85 3.16
CA LEU A 50 -10.37 -29.07 4.38
C LEU A 50 -11.34 -29.83 5.31
N THR A 51 -10.92 -30.07 6.55
CA THR A 51 -11.77 -30.68 7.57
C THR A 51 -12.69 -29.64 8.24
N GLU A 52 -13.77 -30.10 8.87
CA GLU A 52 -14.68 -29.22 9.64
C GLU A 52 -13.95 -28.49 10.78
N ALA A 53 -12.99 -29.15 11.42
CA ALA A 53 -12.17 -28.55 12.49
C ALA A 53 -11.27 -27.42 11.96
N GLU A 54 -10.61 -27.62 10.83
CA GLU A 54 -9.78 -26.60 10.18
C GLU A 54 -10.64 -25.45 9.64
N TRP A 55 -11.79 -25.76 9.05
CA TRP A 55 -12.75 -24.73 8.65
C TRP A 55 -13.18 -23.87 9.85
N LYS A 56 -13.51 -24.49 10.98
CA LYS A 56 -13.88 -23.76 12.20
C LYS A 56 -12.73 -22.90 12.74
N GLN A 57 -11.49 -23.39 12.71
CA GLN A 57 -10.30 -22.61 13.07
C GLN A 57 -10.14 -21.39 12.16
N GLY A 58 -10.35 -21.56 10.84
CA GLY A 58 -10.33 -20.45 9.89
C GLY A 58 -11.39 -19.38 10.18
N ILE A 59 -12.62 -19.80 10.53
CA ILE A 59 -13.69 -18.88 10.94
C ILE A 59 -13.32 -18.13 12.22
N ASP A 60 -12.76 -18.83 13.22
CA ASP A 60 -12.35 -18.20 14.48
C ASP A 60 -11.21 -17.21 14.27
N TYR A 61 -10.23 -17.56 13.44
CA TYR A 61 -9.13 -16.69 13.04
C TYR A 61 -9.65 -15.40 12.35
N LEU A 62 -10.50 -15.52 11.33
CA LEU A 62 -11.07 -14.35 10.65
C LEU A 62 -11.93 -13.50 11.58
N THR A 63 -12.68 -14.14 12.49
CA THR A 63 -13.48 -13.43 13.51
C THR A 63 -12.58 -12.65 14.46
N ALA A 64 -11.49 -13.24 14.92
CA ALA A 64 -10.50 -12.57 15.77
C ALA A 64 -9.83 -11.40 15.03
N THR A 65 -9.46 -11.60 13.75
CA THR A 65 -8.92 -10.53 12.89
C THR A 65 -9.88 -9.36 12.78
N GLY A 66 -11.17 -9.62 12.55
CA GLY A 66 -12.19 -8.56 12.49
C GLY A 66 -12.36 -7.81 13.83
N ARG A 67 -12.23 -8.48 14.95
CA ARG A 67 -12.33 -7.86 16.28
C ARG A 67 -11.14 -6.97 16.64
N MET A 68 -10.00 -7.16 15.98
CA MET A 68 -8.81 -6.31 16.13
C MET A 68 -8.88 -5.05 15.25
N CYS A 69 -9.86 -4.94 14.35
CA CYS A 69 -10.03 -3.75 13.53
C CYS A 69 -10.81 -2.68 14.28
N ASP A 70 -10.34 -1.43 14.21
CA ASP A 70 -11.00 -0.22 14.71
C ASP A 70 -10.69 0.96 13.76
N ASP A 71 -10.96 2.19 14.18
CA ASP A 71 -10.74 3.39 13.36
C ASP A 71 -9.25 3.67 13.07
N THR A 72 -8.34 3.09 13.86
CA THR A 72 -6.89 3.31 13.77
C THR A 72 -6.11 2.06 13.37
N ARG A 73 -6.68 0.87 13.55
CA ARG A 73 -6.04 -0.42 13.28
C ARG A 73 -6.85 -1.24 12.28
N GLN A 74 -6.21 -1.66 11.21
CA GLN A 74 -6.80 -2.50 10.16
C GLN A 74 -6.09 -3.85 10.05
N GLU A 75 -6.43 -4.78 10.95
CA GLU A 75 -5.82 -6.10 11.01
C GLU A 75 -6.08 -6.92 9.73
N PHE A 76 -7.20 -6.72 9.01
CA PHE A 76 -7.43 -7.33 7.70
C PHE A 76 -6.51 -6.79 6.61
N ILE A 77 -6.13 -5.50 6.66
CA ILE A 77 -5.11 -4.96 5.74
C ILE A 77 -3.78 -5.64 6.05
N LEU A 78 -3.41 -5.72 7.33
CA LEU A 78 -2.18 -6.40 7.75
C LEU A 78 -2.15 -7.87 7.31
N LEU A 79 -3.28 -8.59 7.43
CA LEU A 79 -3.41 -9.96 6.91
C LEU A 79 -3.19 -10.01 5.39
N SER A 80 -3.81 -9.09 4.65
CA SER A 80 -3.62 -8.97 3.20
C SER A 80 -2.16 -8.72 2.83
N ASP A 81 -1.47 -7.87 3.60
CA ASP A 81 -0.07 -7.53 3.39
C ASP A 81 0.84 -8.75 3.58
N VAL A 82 0.70 -9.48 4.71
CA VAL A 82 1.55 -10.64 4.99
C VAL A 82 1.25 -11.85 4.11
N LEU A 83 0.08 -11.90 3.47
CA LEU A 83 -0.27 -12.88 2.44
C LEU A 83 0.15 -12.44 1.03
N GLY A 84 0.70 -11.21 0.87
CA GLY A 84 1.14 -10.66 -0.41
C GLY A 84 0.02 -10.19 -1.33
N LEU A 85 -1.26 -10.26 -0.88
CA LEU A 85 -2.41 -9.88 -1.70
C LEU A 85 -2.43 -8.37 -1.98
N SER A 86 -2.04 -7.55 -1.02
CA SER A 86 -1.92 -6.10 -1.21
C SER A 86 -0.92 -5.77 -2.31
N MET A 87 0.29 -6.35 -2.26
CA MET A 87 1.31 -6.11 -3.28
C MET A 87 0.94 -6.68 -4.64
N LEU A 88 0.31 -7.85 -4.70
CA LEU A 88 -0.21 -8.39 -5.94
C LEU A 88 -1.24 -7.45 -6.57
N THR A 89 -2.18 -6.94 -5.76
CA THR A 89 -3.20 -6.00 -6.24
C THR A 89 -2.57 -4.71 -6.74
N ILE A 90 -1.58 -4.16 -6.03
CA ILE A 90 -0.84 -2.97 -6.45
C ILE A 90 -0.11 -3.22 -7.76
N ALA A 91 0.61 -4.32 -7.89
CA ALA A 91 1.32 -4.66 -9.12
C ALA A 91 0.38 -4.77 -10.33
N MET A 92 -0.78 -5.39 -10.16
CA MET A 92 -1.79 -5.52 -11.23
C MET A 92 -2.42 -4.18 -11.64
N ASN A 93 -2.49 -3.20 -10.74
CA ASN A 93 -3.14 -1.91 -11.00
C ASN A 93 -2.15 -0.76 -11.29
N ASN A 94 -0.85 -1.02 -11.17
CA ASN A 94 0.21 -0.04 -11.42
C ASN A 94 1.22 -0.59 -12.44
N ASP A 95 0.73 -1.19 -13.52
CA ASP A 95 1.54 -1.57 -14.67
C ASP A 95 1.91 -0.29 -15.43
N LYS A 96 3.09 0.25 -15.13
CA LYS A 96 3.57 1.52 -15.65
C LYS A 96 4.62 1.30 -16.73
N PRO A 97 4.77 2.27 -17.67
CA PRO A 97 5.87 2.24 -18.62
C PRO A 97 7.23 2.10 -17.95
N ALA A 98 8.16 1.44 -18.61
CA ALA A 98 9.53 1.33 -18.14
C ALA A 98 10.13 2.73 -17.89
N GLY A 99 10.84 2.88 -16.77
CA GLY A 99 11.42 4.15 -16.34
C GLY A 99 10.55 4.95 -15.37
N CYS A 100 9.28 4.62 -15.18
CA CYS A 100 8.48 5.19 -14.10
C CYS A 100 8.86 4.57 -12.76
N THR A 101 8.77 5.36 -11.68
CA THR A 101 8.94 4.84 -10.33
C THR A 101 7.84 3.85 -9.97
N GLU A 102 8.23 2.69 -9.43
CA GLU A 102 7.30 1.64 -9.03
C GLU A 102 6.47 2.04 -7.81
N ALA A 103 5.21 1.60 -7.79
CA ALA A 103 4.33 1.77 -6.64
C ALA A 103 4.46 0.62 -5.65
N THR A 104 4.22 0.91 -4.37
CA THR A 104 4.19 -0.07 -3.28
C THR A 104 2.97 0.12 -2.39
N VAL A 105 2.86 -0.66 -1.31
CA VAL A 105 1.74 -0.57 -0.36
C VAL A 105 1.65 0.83 0.27
N PHE A 106 0.42 1.27 0.55
CA PHE A 106 0.18 2.55 1.23
C PHE A 106 0.62 2.50 2.70
N GLY A 107 0.43 1.36 3.32
CA GLY A 107 0.66 1.16 4.74
C GLY A 107 -0.46 1.74 5.61
N PRO A 108 -0.56 1.29 6.86
CA PRO A 108 -1.64 1.68 7.77
C PRO A 108 -1.40 3.01 8.50
N PHE A 109 -0.23 3.63 8.36
CA PHE A 109 0.19 4.78 9.18
C PHE A 109 0.10 6.13 8.48
N TYR A 110 -0.46 6.17 7.27
CA TYR A 110 -0.74 7.45 6.61
C TYR A 110 -1.85 8.22 7.32
N VAL A 111 -1.67 9.53 7.43
CA VAL A 111 -2.70 10.45 7.95
C VAL A 111 -2.93 11.55 6.93
N GLU A 112 -4.17 11.76 6.55
CA GLU A 112 -4.56 12.88 5.70
C GLU A 112 -4.41 14.20 6.46
N GLY A 113 -3.98 15.26 5.76
CA GLY A 113 -3.83 16.58 6.37
C GLY A 113 -2.58 16.73 7.23
N ALA A 114 -1.50 16.00 6.92
CA ALA A 114 -0.20 16.19 7.55
C ALA A 114 0.24 17.67 7.52
N PRO A 115 1.02 18.13 8.52
CA PRO A 115 1.51 19.52 8.57
C PRO A 115 2.26 19.93 7.29
N GLU A 116 2.03 21.14 6.82
CA GLU A 116 2.75 21.69 5.67
C GLU A 116 4.12 22.26 6.11
N TYR A 117 5.16 21.93 5.35
CA TYR A 117 6.53 22.37 5.55
C TYR A 117 7.07 23.06 4.29
N ALA A 118 7.95 24.04 4.51
CA ALA A 118 8.69 24.67 3.43
C ALA A 118 9.90 23.82 2.99
N HIS A 119 10.46 24.16 1.84
CA HIS A 119 11.67 23.55 1.33
C HIS A 119 12.85 23.76 2.30
N GLY A 120 13.44 22.70 2.79
CA GLY A 120 14.55 22.69 3.77
C GLY A 120 14.13 22.62 5.24
N ASP A 121 12.84 22.63 5.54
CA ASP A 121 12.34 22.47 6.89
C ASP A 121 12.62 21.06 7.47
N ASP A 122 12.43 20.93 8.77
CA ASP A 122 12.64 19.72 9.52
C ASP A 122 11.29 19.03 9.84
N VAL A 123 10.98 17.97 9.10
CA VAL A 123 9.77 17.16 9.31
C VAL A 123 9.89 16.18 10.48
N ALA A 124 11.11 15.99 11.03
CA ALA A 124 11.29 15.19 12.24
C ALA A 124 10.48 15.76 13.41
N ASN A 125 10.42 17.11 13.52
CA ASN A 125 9.61 17.83 14.50
C ASN A 125 9.75 17.31 15.94
N GLY A 126 10.96 16.88 16.31
CA GLY A 126 11.25 16.35 17.66
C GLY A 126 11.45 14.84 17.72
N ALA A 127 11.14 14.11 16.67
CA ALA A 127 11.34 12.65 16.63
C ALA A 127 12.78 12.25 16.95
N ALA A 128 12.91 11.19 17.73
CA ALA A 128 14.21 10.62 18.07
C ALA A 128 14.87 9.94 16.87
N GLY A 129 16.15 10.16 16.67
CA GLY A 129 16.92 9.50 15.62
C GLY A 129 18.18 10.25 15.20
N GLU A 130 19.00 9.62 14.37
CA GLU A 130 20.15 10.30 13.77
C GLU A 130 19.66 11.26 12.67
N PRO A 131 20.13 12.52 12.62
CA PRO A 131 19.67 13.48 11.62
C PRO A 131 19.92 13.02 10.19
N CYS A 132 18.93 13.18 9.32
CA CYS A 132 19.00 12.82 7.91
C CYS A 132 18.52 13.96 7.01
N ASP A 133 19.35 14.36 6.04
CA ASP A 133 18.98 15.28 4.99
C ASP A 133 18.43 14.51 3.79
N VAL A 134 17.21 14.83 3.36
CA VAL A 134 16.56 14.20 2.23
C VAL A 134 16.47 15.17 1.06
N SER A 135 16.95 14.75 -0.11
CA SER A 135 16.90 15.51 -1.35
C SER A 135 16.31 14.63 -2.45
N VAL A 136 15.18 15.02 -2.98
CA VAL A 136 14.51 14.28 -4.05
C VAL A 136 14.22 15.19 -5.23
N THR A 137 14.15 14.60 -6.44
CA THR A 137 13.60 15.27 -7.62
C THR A 137 12.35 14.53 -8.10
N VAL A 138 11.41 15.27 -8.67
CA VAL A 138 10.21 14.70 -9.29
C VAL A 138 10.18 15.13 -10.75
N ARG A 139 10.15 14.16 -11.64
CA ARG A 139 10.17 14.36 -13.10
C ARG A 139 9.04 13.59 -13.77
N GLY A 140 8.63 14.04 -14.94
CA GLY A 140 7.82 13.23 -15.85
C GLY A 140 8.67 12.17 -16.57
N LEU A 141 8.03 11.24 -17.25
CA LEU A 141 8.70 10.21 -18.07
C LEU A 141 9.53 10.80 -19.22
N ASP A 142 9.20 12.00 -19.67
CA ASP A 142 9.96 12.78 -20.65
C ASP A 142 11.20 13.49 -20.06
N GLY A 143 11.46 13.33 -18.77
CA GLY A 143 12.54 13.96 -18.04
C GLY A 143 12.27 15.39 -17.60
N ALA A 144 11.12 15.97 -17.96
CA ALA A 144 10.77 17.32 -17.55
C ALA A 144 10.51 17.41 -16.02
N PRO A 145 10.96 18.47 -15.35
CA PRO A 145 10.69 18.64 -13.92
C PRO A 145 9.20 18.85 -13.66
N VAL A 146 8.70 18.22 -12.59
CA VAL A 146 7.31 18.42 -12.13
C VAL A 146 7.29 19.43 -11.00
N ALA A 147 7.03 20.68 -11.36
CA ALA A 147 6.95 21.79 -10.42
C ALA A 147 5.65 21.76 -9.62
N GLY A 148 5.71 22.09 -8.33
CA GLY A 148 4.53 22.22 -7.46
C GLY A 148 3.85 20.88 -7.13
N ALA A 149 4.49 19.74 -7.41
CA ALA A 149 3.99 18.44 -6.97
C ALA A 149 3.84 18.43 -5.45
N VAL A 150 2.70 17.97 -4.96
CA VAL A 150 2.45 17.74 -3.54
C VAL A 150 3.09 16.43 -3.15
N VAL A 151 3.94 16.46 -2.12
CA VAL A 151 4.67 15.30 -1.62
C VAL A 151 4.36 15.14 -0.14
N ASP A 152 3.60 14.13 0.19
CA ASP A 152 3.43 13.69 1.57
C ASP A 152 4.52 12.67 1.90
N VAL A 153 5.15 12.83 3.05
CA VAL A 153 6.20 11.93 3.57
C VAL A 153 5.84 11.46 4.97
N TRP A 154 6.18 10.20 5.30
CA TRP A 154 6.04 9.66 6.65
C TRP A 154 6.98 8.47 6.85
N GLN A 155 7.48 8.31 8.06
CA GLN A 155 8.37 7.22 8.45
C GLN A 155 8.30 6.92 9.94
N ALA A 156 8.86 5.78 10.35
CA ALA A 156 9.09 5.46 11.74
C ALA A 156 10.26 6.28 12.32
N ASP A 157 10.25 6.48 13.64
CA ASP A 157 11.36 7.03 14.41
C ASP A 157 12.47 5.99 14.63
N ALA A 158 13.51 6.34 15.40
CA ALA A 158 14.61 5.43 15.74
C ALA A 158 14.18 4.21 16.59
N GLY A 159 13.00 4.27 17.23
CA GLY A 159 12.40 3.15 17.95
C GLY A 159 11.56 2.22 17.08
N GLY A 160 11.39 2.56 15.80
CA GLY A 160 10.55 1.81 14.88
C GLY A 160 9.06 2.09 15.02
N HIS A 161 8.68 3.25 15.58
CA HIS A 161 7.29 3.63 15.78
C HIS A 161 6.92 4.85 14.93
N TYR A 162 5.68 4.87 14.48
CA TYR A 162 5.08 6.05 13.85
C TYR A 162 4.39 6.92 14.90
N ASP A 163 4.33 8.21 14.67
CA ASP A 163 3.69 9.19 15.54
C ASP A 163 2.25 8.81 15.95
N VAL A 164 1.49 8.22 15.03
CA VAL A 164 0.12 7.73 15.30
C VAL A 164 0.04 6.58 16.31
N GLN A 165 1.16 5.93 16.61
CA GLN A 165 1.26 4.90 17.63
C GLN A 165 1.53 5.52 19.03
N HIS A 166 1.76 6.84 19.08
CA HIS A 166 2.07 7.63 20.25
C HIS A 166 1.08 8.79 20.45
N PRO A 167 -0.20 8.51 20.76
CA PRO A 167 -1.24 9.55 20.89
C PRO A 167 -0.91 10.60 21.96
N GLU A 168 -0.02 10.28 22.90
CA GLU A 168 0.47 11.19 23.94
C GLU A 168 1.34 12.33 23.42
N LEU A 169 1.92 12.23 22.20
CA LEU A 169 2.76 13.28 21.61
C LEU A 169 1.98 14.59 21.36
N GLY A 170 0.72 14.48 20.96
CA GLY A 170 -0.14 15.64 20.69
C GLY A 170 0.27 16.46 19.45
N HIS A 171 1.26 16.01 18.68
CA HIS A 171 1.71 16.62 17.41
C HIS A 171 2.26 15.54 16.47
N ALA A 172 2.38 15.89 15.17
CA ALA A 172 2.93 15.00 14.17
C ALA A 172 4.47 15.01 14.24
N GLU A 173 5.07 13.83 14.12
CA GLU A 173 6.52 13.63 14.01
C GLU A 173 6.85 12.77 12.80
N ASN A 174 7.98 13.03 12.14
CA ASN A 174 8.44 12.32 10.93
C ASN A 174 7.37 12.23 9.84
N ARG A 175 6.50 13.23 9.76
CA ARG A 175 5.38 13.30 8.84
C ARG A 175 5.19 14.72 8.36
N GLY A 176 5.05 14.91 7.05
CA GLY A 176 4.85 16.25 6.53
C GLY A 176 4.35 16.27 5.09
N ARG A 177 3.79 17.41 4.70
CA ARG A 177 3.41 17.75 3.34
C ARG A 177 4.29 18.87 2.83
N LEU A 178 4.89 18.65 1.66
CA LEU A 178 5.81 19.59 1.03
C LEU A 178 5.44 19.77 -0.45
N ARG A 179 6.13 20.70 -1.13
CA ARG A 179 5.94 20.93 -2.56
C ARG A 179 7.27 21.04 -3.27
N THR A 180 7.35 20.46 -4.47
CA THR A 180 8.53 20.61 -5.33
C THR A 180 8.68 22.04 -5.84
N GLY A 181 9.92 22.48 -5.97
CA GLY A 181 10.30 23.74 -6.61
C GLY A 181 10.07 23.74 -8.14
N PRO A 182 10.39 24.88 -8.80
CA PRO A 182 10.26 25.01 -10.26
C PRO A 182 11.11 24.01 -11.06
N ASP A 183 12.19 23.53 -10.46
CA ASP A 183 13.12 22.53 -11.02
C ASP A 183 12.72 21.10 -10.69
N GLY A 184 11.56 20.88 -10.05
CA GLY A 184 11.11 19.58 -9.58
C GLY A 184 11.83 19.10 -8.32
N ALA A 185 12.76 19.87 -7.77
CA ALA A 185 13.51 19.48 -6.58
C ALA A 185 12.74 19.75 -5.29
N LEU A 186 12.99 18.89 -4.30
CA LEU A 186 12.48 19.04 -2.94
C LEU A 186 13.58 18.61 -1.95
N ARG A 187 13.74 19.38 -0.88
CA ARG A 187 14.65 19.04 0.21
C ARG A 187 13.96 19.25 1.55
N PHE A 188 14.26 18.37 2.49
CA PHE A 188 13.80 18.49 3.87
C PHE A 188 14.75 17.74 4.81
N ARG A 189 14.60 17.94 6.09
CA ARG A 189 15.31 17.20 7.13
C ARG A 189 14.35 16.24 7.81
N SER A 190 14.88 15.11 8.24
CA SER A 190 14.18 14.07 8.99
C SER A 190 15.20 13.35 9.88
N VAL A 191 14.84 12.17 10.39
CA VAL A 191 15.77 11.24 11.02
C VAL A 191 16.06 10.08 10.06
N LEU A 192 17.15 9.35 10.33
CA LEU A 192 17.47 8.10 9.63
C LEU A 192 16.32 7.11 9.85
N ALA A 193 15.77 6.58 8.77
CA ALA A 193 14.75 5.53 8.87
C ALA A 193 15.38 4.23 9.41
N GLU A 194 14.65 3.55 10.30
CA GLU A 194 15.05 2.28 10.88
C GLU A 194 14.09 1.15 10.52
N ALA A 195 14.60 -0.08 10.53
CA ALA A 195 13.78 -1.27 10.38
C ALA A 195 12.84 -1.42 11.59
N TYR A 196 11.63 -1.91 11.35
CA TYR A 196 10.68 -2.12 12.43
C TYR A 196 9.83 -3.38 12.20
N PRO A 197 9.33 -4.02 13.29
CA PRO A 197 8.39 -5.12 13.17
C PRO A 197 6.97 -4.59 12.98
N ILE A 198 6.20 -5.23 12.10
CA ILE A 198 4.75 -5.00 12.07
C ILE A 198 4.12 -5.51 13.37
N PRO A 199 2.90 -5.04 13.74
CA PRO A 199 2.23 -5.51 14.96
C PRO A 199 2.08 -7.03 15.01
N THR A 200 2.44 -7.63 16.15
CA THR A 200 2.41 -9.10 16.36
C THR A 200 1.48 -9.53 17.49
N ASP A 201 0.82 -8.59 18.13
CA ASP A 201 -0.07 -8.80 19.29
C ASP A 201 -1.46 -9.35 18.91
N GLY A 202 -1.74 -9.50 17.60
CA GLY A 202 -2.99 -9.96 17.04
C GLY A 202 -2.90 -11.30 16.27
N PRO A 203 -4.00 -11.69 15.60
CA PRO A 203 -4.06 -12.92 14.80
C PRO A 203 -3.00 -13.01 13.71
N VAL A 204 -2.62 -11.86 13.11
CA VAL A 204 -1.56 -11.84 12.08
C VAL A 204 -0.20 -12.22 12.67
N GLY A 205 0.13 -11.73 13.88
CA GLY A 205 1.32 -12.17 14.60
C GLY A 205 1.32 -13.67 14.88
N GLN A 206 0.18 -14.22 15.31
CA GLN A 206 0.02 -15.66 15.52
C GLN A 206 0.24 -16.47 14.23
N LEU A 207 -0.22 -15.95 13.08
CA LEU A 207 0.02 -16.59 11.77
C LEU A 207 1.51 -16.57 11.41
N LEU A 208 2.21 -15.46 11.62
CA LEU A 208 3.64 -15.37 11.37
C LEU A 208 4.42 -16.36 12.25
N ASP A 209 4.10 -16.43 13.53
CA ASP A 209 4.71 -17.39 14.46
C ASP A 209 4.45 -18.85 14.04
N ALA A 210 3.21 -19.20 13.71
CA ALA A 210 2.83 -20.54 13.28
C ALA A 210 3.54 -20.96 11.98
N THR A 211 3.84 -19.99 11.11
CA THR A 211 4.56 -20.21 9.85
C THR A 211 6.07 -19.95 9.94
N LYS A 212 6.57 -19.65 11.14
CA LYS A 212 7.98 -19.32 11.41
C LYS A 212 8.52 -18.16 10.54
N ARG A 213 7.67 -17.17 10.27
CA ARG A 213 8.02 -15.95 9.57
C ARG A 213 8.30 -14.84 10.58
N HIS A 214 9.31 -14.01 10.30
CA HIS A 214 9.58 -12.83 11.10
C HIS A 214 8.64 -11.67 10.72
N PRO A 215 8.40 -10.69 11.64
CA PRO A 215 7.52 -9.55 11.39
C PRO A 215 8.24 -8.32 10.82
N TRP A 216 9.54 -8.38 10.58
CA TRP A 216 10.37 -7.22 10.27
C TRP A 216 10.16 -6.69 8.86
N ARG A 217 10.14 -5.36 8.76
CA ARG A 217 10.25 -4.62 7.53
C ARG A 217 11.61 -3.89 7.47
N PRO A 218 12.24 -3.80 6.29
CA PRO A 218 13.47 -3.03 6.13
C PRO A 218 13.22 -1.54 6.40
N ALA A 219 14.25 -0.80 6.78
CA ALA A 219 14.22 0.64 6.95
C ALA A 219 13.77 1.35 5.67
N HIS A 220 12.79 2.25 5.78
CA HIS A 220 12.23 2.97 4.64
C HIS A 220 11.57 4.30 5.00
N LEU A 221 11.49 5.18 4.01
CA LEU A 221 10.72 6.41 4.03
C LEU A 221 9.60 6.30 2.99
N HIS A 222 8.37 6.59 3.40
CA HIS A 222 7.20 6.62 2.53
C HIS A 222 7.08 7.93 1.78
N PHE A 223 6.56 7.84 0.57
CA PHE A 223 6.21 8.98 -0.26
C PHE A 223 4.84 8.78 -0.90
N MET A 224 4.00 9.81 -0.87
CA MET A 224 2.85 9.94 -1.75
C MET A 224 3.00 11.23 -2.55
N ILE A 225 3.07 11.10 -3.88
CA ILE A 225 3.33 12.22 -4.79
C ILE A 225 2.11 12.41 -5.68
N GLN A 226 1.62 13.64 -5.73
CA GLN A 226 0.46 14.03 -6.53
C GLN A 226 0.78 15.29 -7.34
N ALA A 227 0.52 15.27 -8.63
CA ALA A 227 0.66 16.43 -9.51
C ALA A 227 -0.41 16.42 -10.60
N PRO A 228 -0.91 17.59 -11.05
CA PRO A 228 -1.85 17.68 -12.17
C PRO A 228 -1.26 17.04 -13.43
N GLY A 229 -2.04 16.19 -14.10
CA GLY A 229 -1.62 15.52 -15.34
C GLY A 229 -0.81 14.23 -15.12
N TYR A 230 -0.59 13.82 -13.88
CA TYR A 230 0.12 12.59 -13.54
C TYR A 230 -0.72 11.66 -12.67
N GLU A 231 -0.45 10.37 -12.76
CA GLU A 231 -0.98 9.40 -11.82
C GLU A 231 -0.39 9.63 -10.43
N ARG A 232 -1.21 9.44 -9.40
CA ARG A 232 -0.73 9.48 -8.02
C ARG A 232 0.25 8.33 -7.79
N LEU A 233 1.44 8.65 -7.30
CA LEU A 233 2.44 7.68 -6.88
C LEU A 233 2.41 7.49 -5.38
N ILE A 234 2.30 6.25 -4.92
CA ILE A 234 2.53 5.84 -3.53
C ILE A 234 3.67 4.84 -3.56
N THR A 235 4.72 5.12 -2.81
CA THR A 235 5.93 4.30 -2.84
C THR A 235 6.76 4.45 -1.57
N HIS A 236 7.83 3.64 -1.48
CA HIS A 236 8.84 3.72 -0.43
C HIS A 236 10.21 3.98 -1.06
N VAL A 237 11.14 4.52 -0.28
CA VAL A 237 12.58 4.43 -0.56
C VAL A 237 13.21 3.65 0.58
N PHE A 238 13.75 2.50 0.26
CA PHE A 238 14.37 1.58 1.21
C PHE A 238 15.85 1.88 1.39
N ARG A 239 16.35 1.65 2.62
CA ARG A 239 17.79 1.83 2.91
C ARG A 239 18.60 0.64 2.40
N GLU A 240 19.55 0.91 1.50
CA GLU A 240 20.51 -0.08 1.02
C GLU A 240 21.29 -0.72 2.18
N GLY A 241 21.53 -2.01 2.11
CA GLY A 241 22.27 -2.77 3.13
C GLY A 241 21.45 -3.15 4.36
N ASP A 242 20.16 -2.83 4.41
CA ASP A 242 19.29 -3.33 5.48
C ASP A 242 19.11 -4.85 5.37
N GLN A 243 19.24 -5.55 6.49
CA GLN A 243 19.21 -7.02 6.55
C GLN A 243 17.87 -7.66 6.15
N TRP A 244 16.79 -6.87 6.12
CA TRP A 244 15.45 -7.35 5.85
C TRP A 244 14.96 -7.10 4.42
N LEU A 245 15.82 -6.53 3.54
CA LEU A 245 15.45 -6.21 2.14
C LEU A 245 14.93 -7.44 1.39
N ASP A 246 15.57 -8.58 1.55
CA ASP A 246 15.23 -9.83 0.86
C ASP A 246 14.11 -10.63 1.54
N SER A 247 13.58 -10.12 2.68
CA SER A 247 12.62 -10.85 3.49
C SER A 247 11.52 -9.96 4.10
N ASP A 248 11.28 -8.78 3.52
CA ASP A 248 10.21 -7.86 3.98
C ASP A 248 8.91 -8.60 4.26
N ALA A 249 8.41 -8.50 5.48
CA ALA A 249 7.21 -9.20 5.94
C ALA A 249 5.96 -8.92 5.08
N VAL A 250 5.94 -7.81 4.32
CA VAL A 250 4.83 -7.38 3.47
C VAL A 250 5.17 -7.38 1.96
N PHE A 251 6.36 -7.87 1.57
CA PHE A 251 6.78 -8.04 0.17
C PHE A 251 6.83 -6.74 -0.66
N ALA A 252 7.05 -5.60 -0.04
CA ALA A 252 6.98 -4.30 -0.71
C ALA A 252 8.28 -3.88 -1.40
N VAL A 253 9.41 -4.53 -1.11
CA VAL A 253 10.71 -4.15 -1.67
C VAL A 253 10.74 -4.34 -3.18
N ARG A 254 11.24 -3.31 -3.87
CA ARG A 254 11.60 -3.31 -5.29
C ARG A 254 13.03 -2.86 -5.41
N GLU A 255 13.83 -3.50 -6.25
CA GLU A 255 15.24 -3.15 -6.47
C GLU A 255 15.43 -1.68 -6.84
N SER A 256 14.54 -1.14 -7.70
CA SER A 256 14.54 0.26 -8.13
C SER A 256 14.26 1.27 -7.01
N LEU A 257 13.79 0.81 -5.87
CA LEU A 257 13.43 1.65 -4.70
C LEU A 257 14.44 1.51 -3.56
N VAL A 258 15.50 0.73 -3.75
CA VAL A 258 16.60 0.62 -2.80
C VAL A 258 17.62 1.70 -3.13
N ALA A 259 17.95 2.54 -2.16
CA ALA A 259 18.87 3.64 -2.34
C ALA A 259 19.93 3.69 -1.23
N PRO A 260 21.16 4.16 -1.53
CA PRO A 260 22.17 4.38 -0.52
C PRO A 260 21.81 5.57 0.38
N TRP A 261 21.81 5.34 1.68
CA TRP A 261 21.73 6.38 2.68
C TRP A 261 23.15 6.58 3.24
N THR A 262 23.77 7.71 2.88
CA THR A 262 25.20 7.90 3.11
C THR A 262 25.48 8.80 4.30
N ARG A 263 26.43 8.40 5.16
CA ARG A 263 26.86 9.23 6.27
C ARG A 263 27.82 10.30 5.77
N GLN A 264 27.52 11.57 6.06
CA GLN A 264 28.29 12.73 5.66
C GLN A 264 29.42 13.02 6.67
N ALA A 265 30.38 13.87 6.28
CA ALA A 265 31.50 14.22 7.13
C ALA A 265 31.11 14.98 8.42
N ASP A 266 29.96 15.65 8.42
CA ASP A 266 29.37 16.34 9.58
C ASP A 266 28.58 15.41 10.52
N GLY A 267 28.54 14.11 10.20
CA GLY A 267 27.86 13.08 10.98
C GLY A 267 26.38 12.90 10.65
N ARG A 268 25.81 13.73 9.78
CA ARG A 268 24.40 13.58 9.31
C ARG A 268 24.31 12.47 8.27
N TRP A 269 23.14 11.89 8.14
CA TRP A 269 22.82 11.00 7.02
C TRP A 269 22.26 11.79 5.85
N ARG A 270 22.34 11.22 4.64
CA ARG A 270 21.80 11.80 3.42
C ARG A 270 21.14 10.74 2.55
N LEU A 271 19.93 11.04 2.10
CA LEU A 271 19.21 10.33 1.04
C LEU A 271 19.04 11.25 -0.16
N ASP A 272 19.51 10.80 -1.32
CA ASP A 272 19.19 11.39 -2.63
C ASP A 272 18.34 10.40 -3.44
N PHE A 273 17.21 10.82 -4.04
CA PHE A 273 16.38 9.95 -4.86
C PHE A 273 15.63 10.72 -5.96
N ASP A 274 15.48 10.09 -7.13
CA ASP A 274 14.75 10.65 -8.26
C ASP A 274 13.45 9.88 -8.52
N PHE A 275 12.30 10.58 -8.45
CA PHE A 275 11.00 10.03 -8.77
C PHE A 275 10.60 10.37 -10.21
N VAL A 276 10.11 9.37 -10.95
CA VAL A 276 9.57 9.55 -12.29
C VAL A 276 8.08 9.19 -12.27
N LEU A 277 7.24 10.19 -12.54
CA LEU A 277 5.79 10.03 -12.56
C LEU A 277 5.28 9.59 -13.93
N ASN A 278 4.28 8.71 -13.90
CA ASN A 278 3.52 8.31 -15.09
C ASN A 278 2.51 9.41 -15.45
N PRO A 279 2.56 9.98 -16.68
CA PRO A 279 1.54 10.92 -17.12
C PRO A 279 0.18 10.22 -17.21
N LEU A 280 -0.89 10.91 -16.82
CA LEU A 280 -2.24 10.43 -17.09
C LEU A 280 -2.46 10.26 -18.60
N ALA A 281 -3.04 9.13 -18.99
CA ALA A 281 -3.48 8.97 -20.37
C ALA A 281 -4.40 10.14 -20.76
N PRO A 282 -4.26 10.73 -21.97
CA PRO A 282 -5.18 11.75 -22.42
C PRO A 282 -6.61 11.22 -22.29
N SER A 283 -7.45 11.95 -21.53
CA SER A 283 -8.87 11.62 -21.44
C SER A 283 -9.44 11.54 -22.87
N PRO A 284 -10.13 10.47 -23.28
CA PRO A 284 -10.78 10.47 -24.56
C PRO A 284 -11.68 11.71 -24.62
N ALA A 285 -11.40 12.58 -25.58
CA ALA A 285 -12.18 13.80 -25.78
C ALA A 285 -13.66 13.41 -25.77
N THR A 286 -14.41 13.95 -24.81
CA THR A 286 -15.87 13.81 -24.73
C THR A 286 -16.41 14.28 -26.07
N GLY A 287 -16.73 13.30 -26.94
CA GLY A 287 -17.31 13.57 -28.26
C GLY A 287 -18.48 14.51 -28.08
N ALA A 288 -18.48 15.58 -28.86
CA ALA A 288 -19.50 16.61 -28.89
C ALA A 288 -20.90 16.01 -28.76
N ALA A 289 -21.62 16.42 -27.73
CA ALA A 289 -23.01 16.10 -27.55
C ALA A 289 -23.75 16.49 -28.84
N LYS A 290 -24.20 15.49 -29.59
CA LYS A 290 -25.15 15.74 -30.69
C LYS A 290 -26.38 16.36 -30.08
N ALA A 291 -26.61 17.63 -30.40
CA ALA A 291 -27.85 18.31 -30.11
C ALA A 291 -29.01 17.49 -30.73
N VAL A 292 -29.82 16.88 -29.89
CA VAL A 292 -31.09 16.29 -30.30
C VAL A 292 -32.03 17.47 -30.58
N ALA A 293 -32.30 17.72 -31.87
CA ALA A 293 -33.34 18.64 -32.28
C ALA A 293 -34.69 18.07 -31.80
N GLN A 294 -35.44 18.84 -31.00
CA GLN A 294 -36.86 18.56 -30.72
C GLN A 294 -37.69 18.75 -32.02
N PRO A 295 -38.56 17.81 -32.36
CA PRO A 295 -39.56 18.07 -33.40
C PRO A 295 -40.64 19.02 -32.91
N ALA A 296 -41.14 19.87 -33.82
CA ALA A 296 -42.18 20.86 -33.64
C ALA A 296 -43.53 20.24 -33.34
#